data_ff66d423d27a28094b912db0dbd3c5f0
#
_entry.id   ff66d423d27a28094b912db0dbd3c5f0
#
_cell.length_a   1.000
_cell.length_b   1.000
_cell.length_c   1.000
_cell.angle_alpha   90.00
_cell.angle_beta   90.00
_cell.angle_gamma   90.00
#
_symmetry.space_group_name_H-M   'P 1'
#
loop_
_entity.id
_entity.type
_entity.pdbx_description
1 polymer ?
#
loop_
_entity_poly.entity_id
_entity_poly.type
_entity_poly.pdbx_seq_one_letter_code
_entity_poly.pdbx_strand_id
1 'polypeptide(L)'
;IYKLNKLYMAYKHLTQEEIQQMTFDWRYRGFTTLRLLTEEECDEINDELEKLRQERQLTTKENGEEWGEWDPFAYPHKLSDKLEKLFVHPKIIEACEFLMDGKVLGTQSWAYFKPPGQLGRDQHQNVFYTGCGRNEVVNMALALDNHDKENGAVWNYEGSHNLGKLPIEID
;
A
#
# COMPACT_ATOMS: atom_id res chain seq x y z
N ILE A 1 -18.24 21.14 14.40
CA ILE A 1 -19.13 21.20 13.22
C ILE A 1 -18.52 22.10 12.13
N TYR A 2 -18.06 23.33 12.44
CA TYR A 2 -17.51 24.27 11.43
C TYR A 2 -16.17 23.81 10.82
N LYS A 3 -15.32 23.11 11.58
CA LYS A 3 -14.06 22.53 11.10
C LYS A 3 -14.31 21.31 10.19
N LEU A 4 -15.31 20.49 10.51
CA LEU A 4 -15.72 19.34 9.69
C LEU A 4 -16.20 19.78 8.29
N ASN A 5 -17.09 20.79 8.22
CA ASN A 5 -17.62 21.28 6.94
C ASN A 5 -16.52 21.87 6.02
N LYS A 6 -15.45 22.43 6.57
CA LYS A 6 -14.33 22.96 5.79
C LYS A 6 -13.42 21.86 5.24
N LEU A 7 -13.31 20.72 5.94
CA LEU A 7 -12.61 19.53 5.48
C LEU A 7 -13.35 18.88 4.28
N TYR A 8 -14.67 18.73 4.36
CA TYR A 8 -15.49 18.08 3.32
C TYR A 8 -15.47 18.77 1.95
N MET A 9 -15.16 20.07 1.90
CA MET A 9 -15.09 20.83 0.64
C MET A 9 -13.70 20.79 -0.04
N ALA A 10 -12.70 20.20 0.60
CA ALA A 10 -11.31 20.21 0.12
C ALA A 10 -10.95 19.01 -0.75
N TYR A 11 -11.63 17.87 -0.60
CA TYR A 11 -11.31 16.64 -1.28
C TYR A 11 -12.25 16.41 -2.48
N LYS A 12 -11.67 16.13 -3.66
CA LYS A 12 -12.41 16.02 -4.93
C LYS A 12 -12.71 14.57 -5.31
N HIS A 13 -11.90 13.64 -4.84
CA HIS A 13 -11.94 12.24 -5.23
C HIS A 13 -12.44 11.31 -4.11
N LEU A 14 -12.64 11.85 -2.91
CA LEU A 14 -13.21 11.13 -1.76
C LEU A 14 -14.66 11.55 -1.54
N THR A 15 -15.53 10.58 -1.37
CA THR A 15 -16.94 10.83 -0.96
C THR A 15 -17.02 11.18 0.53
N GLN A 16 -18.14 11.76 0.95
CA GLN A 16 -18.37 12.03 2.38
C GLN A 16 -18.41 10.75 3.22
N GLU A 17 -18.97 9.68 2.68
CA GLU A 17 -19.04 8.38 3.35
C GLU A 17 -17.63 7.80 3.55
N GLU A 18 -16.80 7.84 2.52
CA GLU A 18 -15.39 7.42 2.60
C GLU A 18 -14.62 8.23 3.65
N ILE A 19 -14.80 9.55 3.69
CA ILE A 19 -14.15 10.41 4.68
C ILE A 19 -14.62 10.07 6.11
N GLN A 20 -15.91 9.82 6.31
CA GLN A 20 -16.43 9.42 7.62
C GLN A 20 -15.88 8.06 8.05
N GLN A 21 -15.88 7.08 7.14
CA GLN A 21 -15.34 5.75 7.40
C GLN A 21 -13.84 5.82 7.71
N MET A 22 -13.06 6.53 6.88
CA MET A 22 -11.63 6.73 7.11
C MET A 22 -11.34 7.40 8.46
N THR A 23 -12.13 8.42 8.83
CA THR A 23 -11.98 9.11 10.12
C THR A 23 -12.16 8.16 11.30
N PHE A 24 -13.19 7.34 11.26
CA PHE A 24 -13.46 6.35 12.30
C PHE A 24 -12.37 5.27 12.33
N ASP A 25 -12.11 4.65 11.21
CA ASP A 25 -11.18 3.54 11.08
C ASP A 25 -9.76 3.93 11.49
N TRP A 26 -9.26 5.07 10.98
CA TRP A 26 -7.93 5.55 11.29
C TRP A 26 -7.74 5.83 12.77
N ARG A 27 -8.76 6.40 13.39
CA ARG A 27 -8.72 6.75 14.82
C ARG A 27 -8.77 5.53 15.73
N TYR A 28 -9.63 4.57 15.43
CA TYR A 28 -9.95 3.48 16.35
C TYR A 28 -9.31 2.15 15.96
N ARG A 29 -9.17 1.89 14.66
CA ARG A 29 -8.61 0.63 14.16
C ARG A 29 -7.15 0.75 13.73
N GLY A 30 -6.72 1.92 13.23
CA GLY A 30 -5.38 2.17 12.74
C GLY A 30 -5.15 1.78 11.28
N PHE A 31 -6.20 1.35 10.59
CA PHE A 31 -6.22 1.09 9.15
C PHE A 31 -7.62 1.34 8.60
N THR A 32 -7.72 1.61 7.33
CA THR A 32 -8.99 1.76 6.60
C THR A 32 -8.89 1.07 5.24
N THR A 33 -10.03 0.84 4.61
CA THR A 33 -10.10 0.28 3.25
C THR A 33 -10.93 1.18 2.35
N LEU A 34 -10.47 1.34 1.12
CA LEU A 34 -11.16 2.11 0.08
C LEU A 34 -11.24 1.28 -1.19
N ARG A 35 -12.35 1.37 -1.90
CA ARG A 35 -12.40 0.87 -3.27
C ARG A 35 -11.77 1.93 -4.19
N LEU A 36 -10.73 1.52 -4.88
CA LEU A 36 -9.97 2.40 -5.77
C LEU A 36 -10.18 2.06 -7.24
N LEU A 37 -10.05 0.79 -7.58
CA LEU A 37 -10.06 0.29 -8.96
C LEU A 37 -11.28 -0.60 -9.22
N THR A 38 -11.68 -0.70 -10.48
CA THR A 38 -12.59 -1.74 -10.96
C THR A 38 -11.84 -3.05 -11.15
N GLU A 39 -12.56 -4.16 -11.40
CA GLU A 39 -11.95 -5.46 -11.68
C GLU A 39 -11.13 -5.41 -12.96
N GLU A 40 -11.65 -4.76 -14.01
CA GLU A 40 -10.95 -4.58 -15.28
C GLU A 40 -9.64 -3.79 -15.12
N GLU A 41 -9.65 -2.75 -14.29
CA GLU A 41 -8.43 -1.99 -13.98
C GLU A 41 -7.42 -2.82 -13.19
N CYS A 42 -7.88 -3.69 -12.27
CA CYS A 42 -7.01 -4.64 -11.58
C CYS A 42 -6.37 -5.63 -12.54
N ASP A 43 -7.15 -6.19 -13.48
CA ASP A 43 -6.65 -7.11 -14.51
C ASP A 43 -5.59 -6.43 -15.38
N GLU A 44 -5.83 -5.20 -15.82
CA GLU A 44 -4.87 -4.44 -16.59
C GLU A 44 -3.55 -4.15 -15.84
N ILE A 45 -3.61 -3.94 -14.54
CA ILE A 45 -2.42 -3.75 -13.69
C ILE A 45 -1.69 -5.08 -13.52
N ASN A 46 -2.41 -6.17 -13.31
CA ASN A 46 -1.84 -7.51 -13.20
C ASN A 46 -1.12 -7.92 -14.50
N ASP A 47 -1.73 -7.67 -15.66
CA ASP A 47 -1.11 -7.93 -16.97
C ASP A 47 0.20 -7.17 -17.14
N GLU A 48 0.23 -5.89 -16.75
CA GLU A 48 1.44 -5.07 -16.82
C GLU A 48 2.54 -5.58 -15.88
N LEU A 49 2.17 -5.96 -14.64
CA LEU A 49 3.12 -6.53 -13.68
C LEU A 49 3.66 -7.88 -14.15
N GLU A 50 2.82 -8.73 -14.73
CA GLU A 50 3.23 -10.03 -15.27
C GLU A 50 4.18 -9.87 -16.47
N LYS A 51 3.90 -8.93 -17.37
CA LYS A 51 4.80 -8.57 -18.47
C LYS A 51 6.18 -8.16 -17.94
N LEU A 52 6.23 -7.24 -16.97
CA LEU A 52 7.48 -6.80 -16.34
C LEU A 52 8.20 -7.96 -15.64
N ARG A 53 7.48 -8.89 -15.03
CA ARG A 53 8.04 -10.09 -14.41
C ARG A 53 8.73 -10.96 -15.45
N GLN A 54 8.08 -11.23 -16.57
CA GLN A 54 8.63 -12.01 -17.66
C GLN A 54 9.87 -11.34 -18.28
N GLU A 55 9.81 -10.04 -18.54
CA GLU A 55 10.94 -9.27 -19.07
C GLU A 55 12.15 -9.32 -18.12
N ARG A 56 11.91 -9.23 -16.80
CA ARG A 56 12.97 -9.30 -15.79
C ARG A 56 13.68 -10.66 -15.78
N GLN A 57 12.97 -11.75 -16.01
CA GLN A 57 13.55 -13.11 -16.07
C GLN A 57 14.62 -13.24 -17.18
N LEU A 58 14.63 -12.33 -18.15
CA LEU A 58 15.65 -12.28 -19.20
C LEU A 58 16.92 -11.52 -18.79
N THR A 59 17.01 -11.03 -17.55
CA THR A 59 18.08 -10.22 -17.01
C THR A 59 18.68 -10.86 -15.76
N THR A 60 19.77 -10.28 -15.25
CA THR A 60 20.35 -10.65 -13.96
C THR A 60 20.26 -9.48 -12.97
N LYS A 61 20.36 -9.78 -11.68
CA LYS A 61 20.48 -8.80 -10.60
C LYS A 61 21.84 -8.06 -10.74
N GLU A 62 21.96 -6.91 -10.07
CA GLU A 62 23.21 -6.13 -10.07
C GLU A 62 24.42 -6.92 -9.57
N ASN A 63 24.21 -7.91 -8.67
CA ASN A 63 25.24 -8.81 -8.17
C ASN A 63 25.53 -10.00 -9.08
N GLY A 64 24.89 -10.09 -10.26
CA GLY A 64 25.05 -11.16 -11.24
C GLY A 64 24.21 -12.42 -11.00
N GLU A 65 23.39 -12.46 -9.93
CA GLU A 65 22.49 -13.57 -9.69
C GLU A 65 21.26 -13.51 -10.61
N GLU A 66 20.66 -14.66 -10.87
CA GLU A 66 19.38 -14.74 -11.57
C GLU A 66 18.24 -14.25 -10.68
N TRP A 67 17.19 -13.71 -11.29
CA TRP A 67 15.95 -13.39 -10.60
C TRP A 67 15.19 -14.65 -10.26
N GLY A 68 14.76 -14.77 -9.01
CA GLY A 68 13.76 -15.78 -8.65
C GLY A 68 12.43 -15.46 -9.35
N GLU A 69 11.71 -16.49 -9.76
CA GLU A 69 10.45 -16.35 -10.51
C GLU A 69 9.46 -15.41 -9.80
N TRP A 70 9.43 -15.45 -8.49
CA TRP A 70 8.47 -14.72 -7.65
C TRP A 70 9.12 -13.62 -6.81
N ASP A 71 10.34 -13.21 -7.15
CA ASP A 71 11.00 -12.10 -6.46
C ASP A 71 10.16 -10.82 -6.58
N PRO A 72 10.00 -10.05 -5.50
CA PRO A 72 9.23 -8.82 -5.54
C PRO A 72 9.92 -7.75 -6.38
N PHE A 73 9.15 -6.83 -6.95
CA PHE A 73 9.66 -5.64 -7.60
C PHE A 73 9.78 -4.49 -6.61
N ALA A 74 10.98 -3.89 -6.56
CA ALA A 74 11.16 -2.55 -6.01
C ALA A 74 10.87 -1.50 -7.10
N TYR A 75 10.15 -0.47 -6.73
CA TYR A 75 9.86 0.70 -7.58
C TYR A 75 9.21 0.38 -8.94
N PRO A 76 8.17 -0.49 -9.02
CA PRO A 76 7.51 -0.81 -10.29
C PRO A 76 6.96 0.44 -11.00
N HIS A 77 6.61 1.49 -10.27
CA HIS A 77 6.18 2.77 -10.83
C HIS A 77 7.25 3.47 -11.70
N LYS A 78 8.53 3.08 -11.60
CA LYS A 78 9.61 3.61 -12.45
C LYS A 78 9.81 2.80 -13.72
N LEU A 79 9.13 1.66 -13.83
CA LEU A 79 9.30 0.72 -14.94
C LEU A 79 8.17 0.82 -15.97
N SER A 80 7.06 1.47 -15.65
CA SER A 80 5.89 1.56 -16.49
C SER A 80 5.09 2.83 -16.20
N ASP A 81 4.70 3.55 -17.26
CA ASP A 81 3.83 4.74 -17.20
C ASP A 81 2.46 4.41 -16.55
N LYS A 82 1.95 3.18 -16.75
CA LYS A 82 0.70 2.72 -16.15
C LYS A 82 0.85 2.65 -14.63
N LEU A 83 1.94 2.06 -14.15
CA LEU A 83 2.22 1.93 -12.71
C LEU A 83 2.62 3.27 -12.09
N GLU A 84 3.25 4.18 -12.84
CA GLU A 84 3.49 5.55 -12.37
C GLU A 84 2.19 6.30 -12.14
N LYS A 85 1.25 6.24 -13.11
CA LYS A 85 -0.08 6.85 -12.96
C LYS A 85 -0.86 6.29 -11.77
N LEU A 86 -0.75 4.98 -11.52
CA LEU A 86 -1.34 4.36 -10.34
C LEU A 86 -0.69 4.88 -9.05
N PHE A 87 0.64 4.98 -9.01
CA PHE A 87 1.38 5.46 -7.84
C PHE A 87 1.01 6.89 -7.44
N VAL A 88 0.73 7.74 -8.42
CA VAL A 88 0.28 9.13 -8.21
C VAL A 88 -1.22 9.32 -8.41
N HIS A 89 -2.01 8.26 -8.28
CA HIS A 89 -3.45 8.32 -8.49
C HIS A 89 -4.10 9.35 -7.56
N PRO A 90 -4.93 10.29 -8.07
CA PRO A 90 -5.45 11.40 -7.27
C PRO A 90 -6.21 10.97 -6.02
N LYS A 91 -7.01 9.92 -6.08
CA LYS A 91 -7.75 9.39 -4.91
C LYS A 91 -6.81 8.81 -3.86
N ILE A 92 -5.70 8.19 -4.26
CA ILE A 92 -4.68 7.68 -3.34
C ILE A 92 -4.02 8.85 -2.60
N ILE A 93 -3.59 9.86 -3.35
CA ILE A 93 -2.94 11.05 -2.78
C ILE A 93 -3.90 11.74 -1.81
N GLU A 94 -5.15 11.99 -2.20
CA GLU A 94 -6.14 12.61 -1.32
C GLU A 94 -6.38 11.80 -0.04
N ALA A 95 -6.49 10.48 -0.14
CA ALA A 95 -6.66 9.60 1.02
C ALA A 95 -5.46 9.68 1.97
N CYS A 96 -4.24 9.62 1.42
CA CYS A 96 -3.02 9.75 2.23
C CYS A 96 -2.90 11.14 2.87
N GLU A 97 -3.16 12.22 2.13
CA GLU A 97 -3.16 13.60 2.65
C GLU A 97 -4.22 13.79 3.76
N PHE A 98 -5.39 13.17 3.60
CA PHE A 98 -6.43 13.19 4.60
C PHE A 98 -5.98 12.49 5.90
N LEU A 99 -5.43 11.28 5.79
CA LEU A 99 -4.97 10.49 6.94
C LEU A 99 -3.78 11.11 7.66
N MET A 100 -2.89 11.78 6.91
CA MET A 100 -1.69 12.41 7.45
C MET A 100 -1.87 13.87 7.88
N ASP A 101 -3.08 14.44 7.67
CA ASP A 101 -3.40 15.86 7.93
C ASP A 101 -2.38 16.82 7.28
N GLY A 102 -1.95 16.50 6.05
CA GLY A 102 -0.96 17.30 5.35
C GLY A 102 -0.54 16.74 3.99
N LYS A 103 0.38 17.45 3.35
CA LYS A 103 0.95 17.01 2.08
C LYS A 103 1.82 15.77 2.26
N VAL A 104 1.70 14.83 1.32
CA VAL A 104 2.44 13.57 1.34
C VAL A 104 3.44 13.51 0.20
N LEU A 105 4.49 12.73 0.40
CA LEU A 105 5.49 12.40 -0.61
C LEU A 105 5.50 10.88 -0.80
N GLY A 106 5.27 10.42 -2.02
CA GLY A 106 5.46 9.02 -2.38
C GLY A 106 6.96 8.68 -2.40
N THR A 107 7.39 7.76 -1.55
CA THR A 107 8.81 7.43 -1.41
C THR A 107 9.17 6.15 -2.14
N GLN A 108 8.31 5.13 -2.11
CA GLN A 108 8.56 3.84 -2.73
C GLN A 108 7.27 3.09 -3.03
N SER A 109 7.36 2.15 -3.96
CA SER A 109 6.34 1.14 -4.21
C SER A 109 6.99 -0.23 -4.34
N TRP A 110 6.22 -1.27 -4.05
CA TRP A 110 6.61 -2.66 -4.19
C TRP A 110 5.46 -3.45 -4.83
N ALA A 111 5.78 -4.34 -5.74
CA ALA A 111 4.84 -5.35 -6.22
C ALA A 111 5.27 -6.71 -5.67
N TYR A 112 4.34 -7.43 -5.09
CA TYR A 112 4.54 -8.75 -4.50
C TYR A 112 3.69 -9.77 -5.23
N PHE A 113 4.33 -10.86 -5.63
CA PHE A 113 3.68 -12.04 -6.16
C PHE A 113 3.60 -13.10 -5.05
N LYS A 114 2.48 -13.77 -4.94
CA LYS A 114 2.25 -14.76 -3.89
C LYS A 114 1.85 -16.10 -4.49
N PRO A 115 2.82 -16.92 -4.91
CA PRO A 115 2.52 -18.25 -5.42
C PRO A 115 1.99 -19.16 -4.31
N PRO A 116 1.27 -20.23 -4.66
CA PRO A 116 0.80 -21.21 -3.69
C PRO A 116 1.93 -21.76 -2.82
N GLY A 117 1.69 -21.85 -1.51
CA GLY A 117 2.66 -22.37 -0.53
C GLY A 117 3.72 -21.35 -0.07
N GLN A 118 3.70 -20.13 -0.56
CA GLN A 118 4.61 -19.10 -0.05
C GLN A 118 4.23 -18.71 1.39
N LEU A 119 5.22 -18.70 2.27
CA LEU A 119 5.02 -18.24 3.64
C LEU A 119 4.70 -16.73 3.68
N GLY A 120 3.85 -16.35 4.61
CA GLY A 120 3.58 -14.95 4.92
C GLY A 120 4.82 -14.24 5.47
N ARG A 121 4.73 -12.91 5.58
CA ARG A 121 5.72 -12.13 6.33
C ARG A 121 5.37 -12.12 7.80
N ASP A 122 6.39 -12.08 8.65
CA ASP A 122 6.24 -11.94 10.08
C ASP A 122 5.58 -10.61 10.45
N GLN A 123 4.96 -10.60 11.62
CA GLN A 123 4.32 -9.41 12.16
C GLN A 123 5.36 -8.33 12.44
N HIS A 124 5.12 -7.14 11.94
CA HIS A 124 6.04 -6.02 12.10
C HIS A 124 5.32 -4.67 12.06
N GLN A 125 5.99 -3.65 12.53
CA GLN A 125 5.62 -2.26 12.32
C GLN A 125 6.53 -1.65 11.26
N ASN A 126 5.98 -1.07 10.21
CA ASN A 126 6.75 -0.49 9.10
C ASN A 126 7.70 0.64 9.51
N VAL A 127 7.43 1.31 10.62
CA VAL A 127 8.29 2.35 11.19
C VAL A 127 9.72 1.88 11.45
N PHE A 128 9.95 0.59 11.63
CA PHE A 128 11.30 0.03 11.78
C PHE A 128 12.14 0.11 10.52
N TYR A 129 11.49 0.01 9.36
CA TYR A 129 12.17 0.00 8.07
C TYR A 129 12.33 1.39 7.47
N THR A 130 11.44 2.32 7.82
CA THR A 130 11.42 3.65 7.21
C THR A 130 12.29 4.66 7.95
N GLY A 131 12.63 4.39 9.21
CA GLY A 131 13.32 5.36 10.07
C GLY A 131 12.48 6.60 10.42
N CYS A 132 11.23 6.65 9.98
CA CYS A 132 10.30 7.73 10.25
C CYS A 132 9.79 7.68 11.70
N GLY A 133 9.35 8.82 12.21
CA GLY A 133 8.65 8.90 13.47
C GLY A 133 7.23 8.34 13.41
N ARG A 134 6.59 8.27 14.56
CA ARG A 134 5.16 7.96 14.65
C ARG A 134 4.34 9.03 13.90
N ASN A 135 3.36 8.60 13.13
CA ASN A 135 2.50 9.47 12.31
C ASN A 135 3.22 10.22 11.16
N GLU A 136 4.42 9.77 10.78
CA GLU A 136 5.15 10.36 9.65
C GLU A 136 5.08 9.51 8.40
N VAL A 137 4.50 8.31 8.48
CA VAL A 137 4.37 7.41 7.34
C VAL A 137 3.01 6.75 7.32
N VAL A 138 2.44 6.64 6.13
CA VAL A 138 1.28 5.80 5.81
C VAL A 138 1.68 4.80 4.74
N ASN A 139 1.32 3.55 4.93
CA ASN A 139 1.49 2.51 3.92
C ASN A 139 0.13 2.18 3.31
N MET A 140 0.10 2.09 2.01
CA MET A 140 -1.06 1.65 1.26
C MET A 140 -0.75 0.30 0.61
N ALA A 141 -1.61 -0.68 0.83
CA ALA A 141 -1.60 -1.94 0.11
C ALA A 141 -2.78 -1.95 -0.87
N LEU A 142 -2.49 -2.23 -2.13
CA LEU A 142 -3.49 -2.41 -3.16
C LEU A 142 -3.64 -3.91 -3.43
N ALA A 143 -4.83 -4.45 -3.19
CA ALA A 143 -5.19 -5.80 -3.57
C ALA A 143 -5.64 -5.79 -5.04
N LEU A 144 -4.92 -6.51 -5.88
CA LEU A 144 -5.22 -6.64 -7.32
C LEU A 144 -6.01 -7.93 -7.62
N ASP A 145 -6.03 -8.86 -6.68
CA ASP A 145 -6.80 -10.10 -6.71
C ASP A 145 -7.70 -10.19 -5.47
N ASN A 146 -8.62 -11.14 -5.47
CA ASN A 146 -9.40 -11.44 -4.28
C ASN A 146 -8.51 -11.96 -3.15
N HIS A 147 -8.44 -11.20 -2.07
CA HIS A 147 -7.62 -11.51 -0.90
C HIS A 147 -8.47 -12.07 0.23
N ASP A 148 -8.10 -13.26 0.72
CA ASP A 148 -8.69 -13.90 1.87
C ASP A 148 -7.62 -14.54 2.79
N LYS A 149 -8.07 -15.24 3.81
CA LYS A 149 -7.18 -15.88 4.78
C LYS A 149 -6.33 -16.99 4.19
N GLU A 150 -6.78 -17.60 3.10
CA GLU A 150 -6.16 -18.78 2.49
C GLU A 150 -5.11 -18.40 1.47
N ASN A 151 -5.23 -17.20 0.85
CA ASN A 151 -4.34 -16.74 -0.20
C ASN A 151 -3.38 -15.60 0.21
N GLY A 152 -3.26 -15.33 1.51
CA GLY A 152 -2.24 -14.41 2.03
C GLY A 152 -2.67 -12.95 2.13
N ALA A 153 -3.94 -12.71 2.43
CA ALA A 153 -4.42 -11.36 2.75
C ALA A 153 -3.59 -10.70 3.86
N VAL A 154 -3.52 -9.38 3.82
CA VAL A 154 -2.86 -8.59 4.85
C VAL A 154 -3.66 -8.64 6.15
N TRP A 155 -2.98 -8.89 7.25
CA TRP A 155 -3.56 -8.89 8.58
C TRP A 155 -3.13 -7.65 9.34
N ASN A 156 -4.07 -7.00 10.00
CA ASN A 156 -3.81 -5.85 10.84
C ASN A 156 -4.33 -6.10 12.26
N TYR A 157 -3.56 -5.69 13.25
CA TYR A 157 -3.99 -5.70 14.65
C TYR A 157 -4.71 -4.39 14.97
N GLU A 158 -6.01 -4.46 15.13
CA GLU A 158 -6.83 -3.29 15.44
C GLU A 158 -6.34 -2.57 16.68
N GLY A 159 -6.19 -1.25 16.58
CA GLY A 159 -5.74 -0.41 17.69
C GLY A 159 -4.23 -0.44 17.97
N SER A 160 -3.46 -1.30 17.27
CA SER A 160 -2.01 -1.41 17.50
C SER A 160 -1.22 -0.14 17.23
N HIS A 161 -1.74 0.76 16.38
CA HIS A 161 -1.16 2.07 16.11
C HIS A 161 -1.07 2.95 17.37
N ASN A 162 -1.86 2.68 18.41
CA ASN A 162 -1.84 3.39 19.69
C ASN A 162 -0.74 2.91 20.64
N LEU A 163 -0.12 1.75 20.38
CA LEU A 163 0.90 1.17 21.25
C LEU A 163 2.27 1.86 21.11
N GLY A 164 2.45 2.72 20.11
CA GLY A 164 3.74 3.30 19.79
C GLY A 164 4.67 2.29 19.10
N LYS A 165 5.98 2.60 19.04
CA LYS A 165 6.99 1.71 18.50
C LYS A 165 7.28 0.61 19.52
N LEU A 166 6.97 -0.63 19.14
CA LEU A 166 7.25 -1.79 19.99
C LEU A 166 8.74 -2.16 19.92
N PRO A 167 9.31 -2.73 20.99
CA PRO A 167 10.67 -3.24 20.93
C PRO A 167 10.75 -4.41 19.93
N ILE A 168 11.87 -4.52 19.23
CA ILE A 168 12.18 -5.72 18.45
C ILE A 168 12.91 -6.67 19.41
N GLU A 169 12.35 -7.87 19.62
CA GLU A 169 13.11 -8.98 20.15
C GLU A 169 13.81 -9.64 18.97
N ILE A 170 15.13 -9.61 18.97
CA ILE A 170 15.96 -10.34 18.02
C ILE A 170 16.36 -11.62 18.75
N ASP A 171 15.73 -12.74 18.37
CA ASP A 171 16.14 -14.08 18.81
C ASP A 171 17.45 -14.50 18.12
#